data_07982cc87de4ed996a7b6c2870306d9c
#
_entry.id   07982cc87de4ed996a7b6c2870306d9c
#
_cell.length_a   1.000
_cell.length_b   1.000
_cell.length_c   1.000
_cell.angle_alpha   90.00
_cell.angle_beta   90.00
_cell.angle_gamma   90.00
#
_symmetry.space_group_name_H-M   'P 1'
#
loop_
_entity.id
_entity.type
_entity.pdbx_description
1 polymer ?
#
loop_
_entity_poly.entity_id
_entity_poly.type
_entity_poly.pdbx_seq_one_letter_code
_entity_poly.pdbx_strand_id
1 'polypeptide(L)'
;MKDKIEKSKNLIELIIMSITAICTVIGVYFGFAQINSTLKEQRFSNRLELADDLMSEYMTLSSHGSKAVFYLVADANGEADELIKIDSNYPNYMQMHSEELENIKGKIAAYGSTELVNLFFDSYNSIQMKLENGKGDLESYKYYFYSMPLVASCIRYDLTGEKVNPSIFYNSSMRELKTLEAAGGMENFHEKMISTNDELVEKYGLPKKFIWKE
;
A
#
# COMPACT_ATOMS: atom_id res chain seq x y z
N MET A 1 -43.11 -37.52 53.64
CA MET A 1 -43.32 -37.68 52.22
C MET A 1 -43.30 -36.31 51.47
N LYS A 2 -44.02 -35.30 51.99
CA LYS A 2 -44.06 -33.94 51.43
C LYS A 2 -42.65 -33.29 51.31
N ASP A 3 -41.80 -33.36 52.35
CA ASP A 3 -40.44 -32.76 52.34
C ASP A 3 -39.51 -33.32 51.27
N LYS A 4 -39.63 -34.61 50.91
CA LYS A 4 -38.82 -35.19 49.83
C LYS A 4 -39.26 -34.70 48.49
N ILE A 5 -40.53 -34.45 48.24
CA ILE A 5 -41.07 -33.94 47.00
C ILE A 5 -40.67 -32.49 46.83
N GLU A 6 -40.73 -31.70 47.91
CA GLU A 6 -40.34 -30.28 47.88
C GLU A 6 -38.81 -30.07 47.60
N LYS A 7 -37.95 -30.87 48.25
CA LYS A 7 -36.52 -30.92 47.98
C LYS A 7 -36.19 -31.31 46.52
N SER A 8 -36.95 -32.31 46.01
CA SER A 8 -36.75 -32.73 44.60
C SER A 8 -37.16 -31.63 43.61
N LYS A 9 -38.26 -30.90 43.89
CA LYS A 9 -38.73 -29.77 43.06
C LYS A 9 -37.71 -28.64 43.06
N ASN A 10 -37.20 -28.23 44.21
CA ASN A 10 -36.18 -27.18 44.33
C ASN A 10 -34.89 -27.56 43.63
N LEU A 11 -34.47 -28.83 43.64
CA LEU A 11 -33.31 -29.31 42.94
C LEU A 11 -33.48 -29.23 41.39
N ILE A 12 -34.67 -29.61 40.89
CA ILE A 12 -34.99 -29.51 39.46
C ILE A 12 -35.00 -28.05 39.00
N GLU A 13 -35.61 -27.15 39.77
CA GLU A 13 -35.62 -25.73 39.50
C GLU A 13 -34.19 -25.14 39.44
N LEU A 14 -33.34 -25.53 40.39
CA LEU A 14 -31.92 -25.10 40.38
C LEU A 14 -31.15 -25.59 39.16
N ILE A 15 -31.37 -26.84 38.74
CA ILE A 15 -30.76 -27.42 37.54
C ILE A 15 -31.23 -26.65 36.27
N ILE A 16 -32.53 -26.40 36.17
CA ILE A 16 -33.07 -25.65 35.01
C ILE A 16 -32.50 -24.24 34.97
N MET A 17 -32.43 -23.52 36.11
CA MET A 17 -31.85 -22.19 36.19
C MET A 17 -30.36 -22.20 35.78
N SER A 18 -29.59 -23.21 36.23
CA SER A 18 -28.17 -23.35 35.88
C SER A 18 -27.98 -23.62 34.41
N ILE A 19 -28.77 -24.50 33.80
CA ILE A 19 -28.72 -24.78 32.35
C ILE A 19 -29.08 -23.51 31.56
N THR A 20 -30.10 -22.78 31.93
CA THR A 20 -30.53 -21.55 31.29
C THR A 20 -29.41 -20.49 31.35
N ALA A 21 -28.78 -20.32 32.51
CA ALA A 21 -27.67 -19.40 32.67
C ALA A 21 -26.49 -19.76 31.78
N ILE A 22 -26.12 -21.03 31.70
CA ILE A 22 -25.04 -21.52 30.82
C ILE A 22 -25.39 -21.26 29.35
N CYS A 23 -26.61 -21.61 28.92
CA CYS A 23 -27.05 -21.37 27.53
C CYS A 23 -27.06 -19.89 27.20
N THR A 24 -27.41 -19.01 28.12
CA THR A 24 -27.37 -17.56 27.92
C THR A 24 -25.93 -17.05 27.73
N VAL A 25 -25.01 -17.49 28.58
CA VAL A 25 -23.57 -17.11 28.45
C VAL A 25 -23.00 -17.58 27.12
N ILE A 26 -23.29 -18.83 26.74
CA ILE A 26 -22.87 -19.38 25.44
C ILE A 26 -23.47 -18.59 24.29
N GLY A 27 -24.78 -18.28 24.35
CA GLY A 27 -25.45 -17.46 23.32
C GLY A 27 -24.86 -16.06 23.18
N VAL A 28 -24.55 -15.40 24.28
CA VAL A 28 -23.87 -14.09 24.27
C VAL A 28 -22.49 -14.20 23.68
N TYR A 29 -21.71 -15.22 24.05
CA TYR A 29 -20.36 -15.42 23.49
C TYR A 29 -20.40 -15.64 21.97
N PHE A 30 -21.27 -16.50 21.46
CA PHE A 30 -21.45 -16.72 20.03
C PHE A 30 -21.95 -15.47 19.32
N GLY A 31 -22.88 -14.72 19.92
CA GLY A 31 -23.34 -13.44 19.39
C GLY A 31 -22.21 -12.43 19.22
N PHE A 32 -21.33 -12.29 20.24
CA PHE A 32 -20.14 -11.43 20.13
C PHE A 32 -19.15 -11.91 19.07
N ALA A 33 -18.90 -13.22 18.99
CA ALA A 33 -18.01 -13.78 17.99
C ALA A 33 -18.55 -13.54 16.57
N GLN A 34 -19.84 -13.68 16.36
CA GLN A 34 -20.50 -13.45 15.07
C GLN A 34 -20.48 -11.96 14.68
N ILE A 35 -20.76 -11.05 15.62
CA ILE A 35 -20.69 -9.60 15.41
C ILE A 35 -19.25 -9.20 15.00
N ASN A 36 -18.25 -9.71 15.72
CA ASN A 36 -16.86 -9.43 15.39
C ASN A 36 -16.44 -9.97 14.00
N SER A 37 -16.94 -11.16 13.62
CA SER A 37 -16.70 -11.72 12.30
C SER A 37 -17.34 -10.86 11.21
N THR A 38 -18.62 -10.49 11.38
CA THR A 38 -19.35 -9.64 10.43
C THR A 38 -18.70 -8.26 10.29
N LEU A 39 -18.25 -7.64 11.40
CA LEU A 39 -17.53 -6.37 11.34
C LEU A 39 -16.18 -6.48 10.62
N LYS A 40 -15.47 -7.60 10.81
CA LYS A 40 -14.22 -7.85 10.06
C LYS A 40 -14.50 -8.02 8.55
N GLU A 41 -15.54 -8.76 8.21
CA GLU A 41 -15.96 -8.96 6.80
C GLU A 41 -16.40 -7.66 6.15
N GLN A 42 -17.19 -6.84 6.85
CA GLN A 42 -17.61 -5.52 6.35
C GLN A 42 -16.42 -4.56 6.17
N ARG A 43 -15.51 -4.53 7.15
CA ARG A 43 -14.27 -3.72 7.04
C ARG A 43 -13.40 -4.22 5.89
N PHE A 44 -13.33 -5.52 5.67
CA PHE A 44 -12.57 -6.10 4.56
C PHE A 44 -13.24 -5.79 3.22
N SER A 45 -14.58 -5.91 3.11
CA SER A 45 -15.32 -5.56 1.89
C SER A 45 -15.18 -4.08 1.54
N ASN A 46 -15.35 -3.19 2.52
CA ASN A 46 -15.18 -1.75 2.30
C ASN A 46 -13.72 -1.39 1.92
N ARG A 47 -12.76 -2.09 2.51
CA ARG A 47 -11.34 -1.93 2.11
C ARG A 47 -11.10 -2.40 0.68
N LEU A 48 -11.67 -3.53 0.26
CA LEU A 48 -11.51 -4.03 -1.12
C LEU A 48 -12.08 -3.05 -2.15
N GLU A 49 -13.25 -2.46 -1.90
CA GLU A 49 -13.84 -1.47 -2.81
C GLU A 49 -12.98 -0.23 -2.97
N LEU A 50 -12.47 0.31 -1.85
CA LEU A 50 -11.53 1.44 -1.86
C LEU A 50 -10.14 1.06 -2.40
N ALA A 51 -9.84 -0.19 -2.41
CA ALA A 51 -8.59 -0.85 -2.70
C ALA A 51 -8.32 -0.96 -4.19
N ASP A 52 -9.30 -1.37 -4.96
CA ASP A 52 -9.16 -1.47 -6.42
C ASP A 52 -8.86 -0.09 -7.01
N ASP A 53 -9.53 0.96 -6.51
CA ASP A 53 -9.26 2.34 -6.89
C ASP A 53 -7.83 2.75 -6.50
N LEU A 54 -7.42 2.52 -5.24
CA LEU A 54 -6.10 2.93 -4.75
C LEU A 54 -4.96 2.27 -5.52
N MET A 55 -5.07 0.96 -5.82
CA MET A 55 -4.04 0.26 -6.59
C MET A 55 -3.95 0.80 -8.03
N SER A 56 -5.09 1.00 -8.69
CA SER A 56 -5.17 1.55 -10.05
C SER A 56 -4.61 2.97 -10.09
N GLU A 57 -5.01 3.84 -9.16
CA GLU A 57 -4.50 5.21 -9.04
C GLU A 57 -3.01 5.23 -8.76
N TYR A 58 -2.50 4.34 -7.88
CA TYR A 58 -1.08 4.27 -7.59
C TYR A 58 -0.25 3.79 -8.79
N MET A 59 -0.76 2.87 -9.58
CA MET A 59 -0.10 2.44 -10.82
C MET A 59 -0.07 3.58 -11.87
N THR A 60 -1.14 4.38 -11.95
CA THR A 60 -1.19 5.58 -12.80
C THR A 60 -0.19 6.63 -12.31
N LEU A 61 -0.16 6.91 -11.01
CA LEU A 61 0.85 7.78 -10.38
C LEU A 61 2.27 7.34 -10.74
N SER A 62 2.58 6.05 -10.62
CA SER A 62 3.90 5.51 -10.94
C SER A 62 4.25 5.68 -12.41
N SER A 63 3.30 5.47 -13.31
CA SER A 63 3.48 5.66 -14.75
C SER A 63 3.70 7.13 -15.10
N HIS A 64 2.88 8.05 -14.59
CA HIS A 64 3.05 9.48 -14.84
C HIS A 64 4.35 10.01 -14.26
N GLY A 65 4.74 9.55 -13.06
CA GLY A 65 6.02 9.89 -12.46
C GLY A 65 7.21 9.43 -13.32
N SER A 66 7.20 8.19 -13.83
CA SER A 66 8.27 7.70 -14.69
C SER A 66 8.37 8.47 -16.00
N LYS A 67 7.24 8.83 -16.62
CA LYS A 67 7.20 9.68 -17.81
C LYS A 67 7.71 11.09 -17.54
N ALA A 68 7.33 11.67 -16.39
CA ALA A 68 7.81 12.98 -15.98
C ALA A 68 9.34 13.01 -15.86
N VAL A 69 9.95 12.02 -15.19
CA VAL A 69 11.41 11.90 -15.06
C VAL A 69 12.06 11.70 -16.43
N PHE A 70 11.47 10.82 -17.25
CA PHE A 70 11.98 10.59 -18.61
C PHE A 70 12.01 11.89 -19.44
N TYR A 71 10.92 12.67 -19.38
CA TYR A 71 10.86 13.97 -20.06
C TYR A 71 11.89 14.96 -19.53
N LEU A 72 12.06 15.09 -18.21
CA LEU A 72 13.03 16.00 -17.60
C LEU A 72 14.47 15.67 -18.03
N VAL A 73 14.82 14.39 -18.13
CA VAL A 73 16.16 13.98 -18.61
C VAL A 73 16.32 14.26 -20.10
N ALA A 74 15.30 13.97 -20.91
CA ALA A 74 15.34 14.27 -22.35
C ALA A 74 15.42 15.79 -22.60
N ASP A 75 14.70 16.60 -21.84
CA ASP A 75 14.75 18.07 -21.93
C ASP A 75 16.14 18.60 -21.58
N ALA A 76 16.76 18.10 -20.52
CA ALA A 76 18.14 18.45 -20.17
C ALA A 76 19.15 18.08 -21.23
N ASN A 77 18.87 17.06 -22.07
CA ASN A 77 19.71 16.62 -23.20
C ASN A 77 19.35 17.30 -24.53
N GLY A 78 18.29 18.12 -24.57
CA GLY A 78 17.81 18.77 -25.80
C GLY A 78 16.98 17.84 -26.71
N GLU A 79 16.46 16.75 -26.19
CA GLU A 79 15.70 15.72 -26.91
C GLU A 79 14.17 15.77 -26.62
N ALA A 80 13.70 16.75 -25.84
CA ALA A 80 12.29 16.86 -25.43
C ALA A 80 11.31 16.92 -26.60
N ASP A 81 11.69 17.61 -27.70
CA ASP A 81 10.83 17.76 -28.88
C ASP A 81 10.46 16.41 -29.53
N GLU A 82 11.34 15.43 -29.48
CA GLU A 82 11.08 14.10 -30.01
C GLU A 82 10.03 13.36 -29.17
N LEU A 83 10.08 13.52 -27.85
CA LEU A 83 9.07 12.95 -26.95
C LEU A 83 7.71 13.60 -27.12
N ILE A 84 7.65 14.92 -27.30
CA ILE A 84 6.39 15.67 -27.52
C ILE A 84 5.73 15.23 -28.84
N LYS A 85 6.50 14.86 -29.87
CA LYS A 85 5.95 14.28 -31.11
C LYS A 85 5.29 12.92 -30.87
N ILE A 86 5.80 12.13 -29.93
CA ILE A 86 5.24 10.81 -29.59
C ILE A 86 3.98 10.95 -28.72
N ASP A 87 4.04 11.79 -27.70
CA ASP A 87 2.94 12.09 -26.79
C ASP A 87 3.02 13.56 -26.36
N SER A 88 2.06 14.35 -26.79
CA SER A 88 1.98 15.79 -26.49
C SER A 88 1.75 16.09 -25.00
N ASN A 89 1.42 15.08 -24.19
CA ASN A 89 1.23 15.25 -22.74
C ASN A 89 2.54 15.18 -21.94
N TYR A 90 3.67 14.82 -22.52
CA TYR A 90 4.95 14.73 -21.79
C TYR A 90 5.25 15.94 -20.90
N PRO A 91 5.08 17.20 -21.35
CA PRO A 91 5.31 18.37 -20.48
C PRO A 91 4.37 18.46 -19.28
N ASN A 92 3.21 17.80 -19.33
CA ASN A 92 2.16 17.88 -18.31
C ASN A 92 2.25 16.76 -17.25
N TYR A 93 3.05 15.70 -17.51
CA TYR A 93 3.09 14.54 -16.59
C TYR A 93 3.57 14.89 -15.18
N MET A 94 4.42 15.90 -15.01
CA MET A 94 4.83 16.35 -13.68
C MET A 94 3.66 16.93 -12.89
N GLN A 95 2.81 17.74 -13.53
CA GLN A 95 1.62 18.28 -12.88
C GLN A 95 0.62 17.17 -12.56
N MET A 96 0.32 16.29 -13.53
CA MET A 96 -0.59 15.15 -13.34
C MET A 96 -0.13 14.27 -12.18
N HIS A 97 1.16 13.95 -12.12
CA HIS A 97 1.75 13.19 -11.03
C HIS A 97 1.57 13.87 -9.67
N SER A 98 1.74 15.20 -9.59
CA SER A 98 1.58 15.95 -8.35
C SER A 98 0.14 15.94 -7.84
N GLU A 99 -0.85 16.09 -8.73
CA GLU A 99 -2.27 16.05 -8.39
C GLU A 99 -2.70 14.66 -7.90
N GLU A 100 -2.26 13.60 -8.57
CA GLU A 100 -2.50 12.22 -8.18
C GLU A 100 -1.85 11.87 -6.84
N LEU A 101 -0.64 12.37 -6.60
CA LEU A 101 0.10 12.16 -5.36
C LEU A 101 -0.66 12.70 -4.14
N GLU A 102 -1.23 13.91 -4.23
CA GLU A 102 -2.02 14.48 -3.14
C GLU A 102 -3.29 13.65 -2.86
N ASN A 103 -3.95 13.13 -3.88
CA ASN A 103 -5.12 12.27 -3.72
C ASN A 103 -4.75 10.96 -3.01
N ILE A 104 -3.68 10.30 -3.46
CA ILE A 104 -3.22 9.00 -2.91
C ILE A 104 -2.72 9.14 -1.47
N LYS A 105 -2.07 10.24 -1.11
CA LYS A 105 -1.64 10.52 0.28
C LYS A 105 -2.78 10.36 1.28
N GLY A 106 -3.90 10.97 0.99
CA GLY A 106 -5.09 10.89 1.85
C GLY A 106 -5.61 9.46 2.00
N LYS A 107 -5.64 8.70 0.92
CA LYS A 107 -6.08 7.30 0.91
C LYS A 107 -5.13 6.40 1.67
N ILE A 108 -3.81 6.53 1.47
CA ILE A 108 -2.81 5.74 2.21
C ILE A 108 -2.86 6.06 3.71
N ALA A 109 -2.96 7.34 4.10
CA ALA A 109 -3.07 7.73 5.49
C ALA A 109 -4.33 7.17 6.18
N ALA A 110 -5.44 7.07 5.44
CA ALA A 110 -6.72 6.60 5.98
C ALA A 110 -6.82 5.07 6.07
N TYR A 111 -6.22 4.35 5.14
CA TYR A 111 -6.49 2.92 4.92
C TYR A 111 -5.26 2.02 4.98
N GLY A 112 -4.05 2.58 4.89
CA GLY A 112 -2.80 1.82 4.89
C GLY A 112 -2.48 1.22 6.27
N SER A 113 -1.72 0.11 6.27
CA SER A 113 -1.06 -0.38 7.48
C SER A 113 -0.03 0.64 7.98
N THR A 114 0.37 0.52 9.23
CA THR A 114 1.41 1.39 9.81
C THR A 114 2.71 1.34 8.99
N GLU A 115 3.07 0.16 8.51
CA GLU A 115 4.25 -0.08 7.69
C GLU A 115 4.15 0.63 6.34
N LEU A 116 3.00 0.53 5.66
CA LEU A 116 2.75 1.22 4.39
C LEU A 116 2.75 2.75 4.56
N VAL A 117 2.07 3.24 5.60
CA VAL A 117 2.03 4.68 5.91
C VAL A 117 3.44 5.22 6.15
N ASN A 118 4.22 4.56 7.00
CA ASN A 118 5.60 4.99 7.29
C ASN A 118 6.48 4.94 6.04
N LEU A 119 6.44 3.85 5.27
CA LEU A 119 7.19 3.70 4.03
C LEU A 119 6.86 4.82 3.02
N PHE A 120 5.56 5.05 2.79
CA PHE A 120 5.11 6.04 1.82
C PHE A 120 5.50 7.47 2.24
N PHE A 121 5.23 7.85 3.50
CA PHE A 121 5.51 9.21 3.97
C PHE A 121 7.00 9.49 4.13
N ASP A 122 7.83 8.51 4.50
CA ASP A 122 9.28 8.69 4.50
C ASP A 122 9.81 8.93 3.10
N SER A 123 9.33 8.16 2.12
CA SER A 123 9.70 8.33 0.71
C SER A 123 9.24 9.69 0.17
N TYR A 124 8.02 10.09 0.49
CA TYR A 124 7.46 11.38 0.11
C TYR A 124 8.21 12.56 0.78
N ASN A 125 8.46 12.49 2.08
CA ASN A 125 9.15 13.54 2.82
C ASN A 125 10.59 13.73 2.34
N SER A 126 11.22 12.70 1.79
CA SER A 126 12.56 12.83 1.19
C SER A 126 12.59 13.81 0.02
N ILE A 127 11.49 13.93 -0.73
CA ILE A 127 11.31 14.94 -1.79
C ILE A 127 11.10 16.31 -1.18
N GLN A 128 10.18 16.45 -0.22
CA GLN A 128 9.77 17.72 0.36
C GLN A 128 10.96 18.45 1.04
N MET A 129 11.72 17.74 1.87
CA MET A 129 12.85 18.33 2.59
C MET A 129 13.93 18.91 1.68
N LYS A 130 14.04 18.43 0.43
CA LYS A 130 15.02 18.91 -0.53
C LYS A 130 14.47 20.00 -1.45
N LEU A 131 13.17 20.02 -1.72
CA LEU A 131 12.49 21.13 -2.43
C LEU A 131 12.50 22.41 -1.60
N GLU A 132 12.31 22.33 -0.28
CA GLU A 132 12.35 23.49 0.64
C GLU A 132 13.74 24.16 0.67
N ASN A 133 14.81 23.42 0.41
CA ASN A 133 16.17 23.94 0.31
C ASN A 133 16.53 24.52 -1.08
N GLY A 134 15.57 24.65 -1.99
CA GLY A 134 15.73 25.30 -3.30
C GLY A 134 16.60 24.55 -4.31
N LYS A 135 16.93 23.30 -4.03
CA LYS A 135 17.66 22.40 -4.94
C LYS A 135 16.93 21.07 -5.03
N GLY A 136 15.82 21.06 -5.74
CA GLY A 136 15.22 19.81 -6.21
C GLY A 136 16.21 19.16 -7.18
N ASP A 137 17.16 18.39 -6.66
CA ASP A 137 18.06 17.63 -7.52
C ASP A 137 17.37 16.31 -7.91
N LEU A 138 17.75 15.81 -9.07
CA LEU A 138 17.28 14.55 -9.62
C LEU A 138 17.46 13.38 -8.60
N GLU A 139 18.48 13.43 -7.72
CA GLU A 139 18.75 12.42 -6.71
C GLU A 139 17.65 12.33 -5.63
N SER A 140 16.97 13.43 -5.34
CA SER A 140 15.84 13.44 -4.37
C SER A 140 14.62 12.71 -4.92
N TYR A 141 14.33 12.94 -6.19
CA TYR A 141 13.26 12.24 -6.89
C TYR A 141 13.59 10.75 -7.07
N LYS A 142 14.86 10.40 -7.31
CA LYS A 142 15.29 9.01 -7.47
C LYS A 142 14.93 8.15 -6.27
N TYR A 143 15.18 8.59 -5.02
CA TYR A 143 14.85 7.80 -3.83
C TYR A 143 13.35 7.48 -3.74
N TYR A 144 12.50 8.46 -4.05
CA TYR A 144 11.06 8.27 -4.12
C TYR A 144 10.70 7.22 -5.18
N PHE A 145 11.27 7.30 -6.38
CA PHE A 145 11.04 6.32 -7.44
C PHE A 145 11.57 4.94 -7.10
N TYR A 146 12.69 4.83 -6.38
CA TYR A 146 13.21 3.54 -5.92
C TYR A 146 12.23 2.82 -4.98
N SER A 147 11.46 3.55 -4.19
CA SER A 147 10.50 2.98 -3.26
C SER A 147 9.15 2.60 -3.91
N MET A 148 8.82 3.14 -5.08
CA MET A 148 7.48 2.98 -5.68
C MET A 148 7.06 1.53 -5.91
N PRO A 149 7.88 0.62 -6.42
CA PRO A 149 7.50 -0.79 -6.59
C PRO A 149 7.22 -1.49 -5.25
N LEU A 150 7.97 -1.14 -4.21
CA LEU A 150 7.74 -1.67 -2.86
C LEU A 150 6.44 -1.14 -2.26
N VAL A 151 6.15 0.15 -2.42
CA VAL A 151 4.87 0.74 -1.99
C VAL A 151 3.70 0.06 -2.69
N ALA A 152 3.78 -0.19 -4.00
CA ALA A 152 2.76 -0.93 -4.74
C ALA A 152 2.55 -2.35 -4.18
N SER A 153 3.65 -3.05 -3.84
CA SER A 153 3.59 -4.37 -3.20
C SER A 153 2.92 -4.32 -1.82
N CYS A 154 3.20 -3.28 -1.03
CA CYS A 154 2.58 -3.08 0.29
C CYS A 154 1.08 -2.72 0.15
N ILE A 155 0.72 -1.84 -0.77
CA ILE A 155 -0.68 -1.55 -1.09
C ILE A 155 -1.42 -2.85 -1.40
N ARG A 156 -0.93 -3.64 -2.37
CA ARG A 156 -1.57 -4.91 -2.71
C ARG A 156 -1.66 -5.86 -1.52
N TYR A 157 -0.63 -5.94 -0.71
CA TYR A 157 -0.63 -6.80 0.48
C TYR A 157 -1.67 -6.36 1.51
N ASP A 158 -1.77 -5.07 1.78
CA ASP A 158 -2.76 -4.52 2.71
C ASP A 158 -4.20 -4.77 2.24
N LEU A 159 -4.41 -4.80 0.93
CA LEU A 159 -5.72 -4.95 0.31
C LEU A 159 -6.17 -6.40 0.17
N THR A 160 -5.25 -7.28 -0.22
CA THR A 160 -5.59 -8.66 -0.61
C THR A 160 -4.97 -9.72 0.29
N GLY A 161 -4.00 -9.36 1.13
CA GLY A 161 -3.16 -10.31 1.87
C GLY A 161 -2.13 -11.03 1.00
N GLU A 162 -2.10 -10.76 -0.31
CA GLU A 162 -1.17 -11.39 -1.24
C GLU A 162 0.17 -10.67 -1.29
N LYS A 163 1.25 -11.42 -1.15
CA LYS A 163 2.63 -10.92 -1.20
C LYS A 163 3.17 -11.02 -2.62
N VAL A 164 3.12 -9.92 -3.35
CA VAL A 164 3.66 -9.81 -4.72
C VAL A 164 5.05 -9.18 -4.68
N ASN A 165 5.99 -9.73 -5.46
CA ASN A 165 7.35 -9.19 -5.51
C ASN A 165 7.38 -7.82 -6.19
N PRO A 166 8.10 -6.82 -5.66
CA PRO A 166 8.19 -5.47 -6.22
C PRO A 166 8.66 -5.43 -7.69
N SER A 167 9.49 -6.37 -8.13
CA SER A 167 9.95 -6.44 -9.52
C SER A 167 8.83 -6.51 -10.55
N ILE A 168 7.67 -7.07 -10.18
CA ILE A 168 6.49 -7.13 -11.07
C ILE A 168 5.95 -5.74 -11.35
N PHE A 169 5.85 -4.89 -10.32
CA PHE A 169 5.37 -3.52 -10.47
C PHE A 169 6.36 -2.63 -11.23
N TYR A 170 7.66 -2.80 -10.96
CA TYR A 170 8.70 -2.13 -11.75
C TYR A 170 8.57 -2.45 -13.25
N ASN A 171 8.42 -3.72 -13.57
CA ASN A 171 8.32 -4.17 -14.95
C ASN A 171 7.06 -3.64 -15.67
N SER A 172 5.98 -3.39 -14.96
CA SER A 172 4.70 -2.97 -15.54
C SER A 172 4.53 -1.46 -15.63
N SER A 173 5.03 -0.68 -14.67
CA SER A 173 4.74 0.76 -14.56
C SER A 173 5.93 1.69 -14.81
N MET A 174 7.15 1.16 -14.85
CA MET A 174 8.37 1.97 -14.98
C MET A 174 9.16 1.67 -16.26
N ARG A 175 8.45 1.39 -17.34
CA ARG A 175 9.04 1.01 -18.64
C ARG A 175 9.94 2.11 -19.19
N GLU A 176 9.52 3.36 -19.07
CA GLU A 176 10.27 4.53 -19.54
C GLU A 176 11.61 4.67 -18.83
N LEU A 177 11.65 4.42 -17.52
CA LEU A 177 12.89 4.47 -16.74
C LEU A 177 13.88 3.37 -17.15
N LYS A 178 13.40 2.18 -17.50
CA LYS A 178 14.25 1.12 -18.08
C LYS A 178 14.85 1.52 -19.42
N THR A 179 14.06 2.18 -20.26
CA THR A 179 14.52 2.66 -21.56
C THR A 179 15.58 3.74 -21.38
N LEU A 180 15.40 4.64 -20.42
CA LEU A 180 16.34 5.70 -20.08
C LEU A 180 17.65 5.14 -19.52
N GLU A 181 17.58 4.14 -18.64
CA GLU A 181 18.76 3.43 -18.12
C GLU A 181 19.55 2.75 -19.26
N ALA A 182 18.84 2.02 -20.13
CA ALA A 182 19.45 1.36 -21.30
C ALA A 182 20.13 2.35 -22.27
N ALA A 183 19.63 3.59 -22.34
CA ALA A 183 20.23 4.67 -23.12
C ALA A 183 21.38 5.41 -22.39
N GLY A 184 21.75 4.99 -21.17
CA GLY A 184 22.80 5.62 -20.35
C GLY A 184 22.37 6.89 -19.62
N GLY A 185 21.08 7.23 -19.63
CA GLY A 185 20.56 8.44 -18.98
C GLY A 185 20.45 8.37 -17.45
N MET A 186 20.42 7.15 -16.89
CA MET A 186 20.32 6.92 -15.43
C MET A 186 21.17 5.71 -15.04
N GLU A 187 22.47 5.91 -14.97
CA GLU A 187 23.44 4.85 -14.66
C GLU A 187 23.14 4.21 -13.29
N ASN A 188 23.15 2.88 -13.25
CA ASN A 188 22.88 2.06 -12.04
C ASN A 188 21.51 2.29 -11.38
N PHE A 189 20.52 2.80 -12.11
CA PHE A 189 19.19 3.06 -11.55
C PHE A 189 18.53 1.78 -11.01
N HIS A 190 18.59 0.70 -11.77
CA HIS A 190 18.01 -0.60 -11.39
C HIS A 190 18.72 -1.20 -10.17
N GLU A 191 20.06 -1.18 -10.13
CA GLU A 191 20.83 -1.68 -8.97
C GLU A 191 20.50 -0.88 -7.69
N LYS A 192 20.42 0.44 -7.81
CA LYS A 192 20.03 1.32 -6.70
C LYS A 192 18.59 1.08 -6.23
N MET A 193 17.68 0.80 -7.16
CA MET A 193 16.30 0.43 -6.81
C MET A 193 16.25 -0.87 -6.02
N ILE A 194 17.01 -1.89 -6.44
CA ILE A 194 17.11 -3.17 -5.72
C ILE A 194 17.66 -2.96 -4.32
N SER A 195 18.79 -2.27 -4.18
CA SER A 195 19.41 -2.04 -2.86
C SER A 195 18.50 -1.23 -1.94
N THR A 196 17.88 -0.16 -2.44
CA THR A 196 16.93 0.65 -1.67
C THR A 196 15.70 -0.16 -1.24
N ASN A 197 15.15 -0.99 -2.14
CA ASN A 197 14.03 -1.88 -1.82
C ASN A 197 14.38 -2.78 -0.64
N ASP A 198 15.51 -3.44 -0.68
CA ASP A 198 15.92 -4.41 0.34
C ASP A 198 16.23 -3.75 1.68
N GLU A 199 16.87 -2.57 1.68
CA GLU A 199 17.05 -1.74 2.86
C GLU A 199 15.72 -1.32 3.49
N LEU A 200 14.73 -0.92 2.68
CA LEU A 200 13.41 -0.52 3.17
C LEU A 200 12.62 -1.70 3.71
N VAL A 201 12.74 -2.89 3.10
CA VAL A 201 12.14 -4.14 3.62
C VAL A 201 12.66 -4.44 5.02
N GLU A 202 13.96 -4.30 5.26
CA GLU A 202 14.57 -4.49 6.58
C GLU A 202 14.15 -3.38 7.56
N LYS A 203 14.24 -2.12 7.14
CA LYS A 203 13.93 -0.95 7.98
C LYS A 203 12.51 -1.00 8.55
N TYR A 204 11.53 -1.41 7.76
CA TYR A 204 10.12 -1.44 8.16
C TYR A 204 9.64 -2.81 8.60
N GLY A 205 10.51 -3.82 8.69
CA GLY A 205 10.14 -5.18 9.09
C GLY A 205 9.13 -5.83 8.14
N LEU A 206 9.18 -5.48 6.87
CA LEU A 206 8.25 -5.98 5.86
C LEU A 206 8.48 -7.47 5.56
N PRO A 207 7.48 -8.17 4.98
CA PRO A 207 7.64 -9.57 4.63
C PRO A 207 8.87 -9.83 3.74
N LYS A 208 9.70 -10.81 4.08
CA LYS A 208 10.89 -11.20 3.29
C LYS A 208 10.60 -11.53 1.82
N LYS A 209 9.34 -11.81 1.46
CA LYS A 209 8.92 -12.04 0.08
C LYS A 209 8.99 -10.76 -0.78
N PHE A 210 9.10 -9.58 -0.14
CA PHE A 210 9.29 -8.29 -0.80
C PHE A 210 10.76 -7.96 -1.08
N ILE A 211 11.72 -8.75 -0.59
CA ILE A 211 13.10 -8.69 -1.05
C ILE A 211 13.10 -8.95 -2.55
N TRP A 212 13.80 -8.09 -3.28
CA TRP A 212 13.80 -8.11 -4.74
C TRP A 212 14.27 -9.48 -5.29
N LYS A 213 13.59 -9.95 -6.31
CA LYS A 213 13.95 -11.16 -7.05
C LYS A 213 13.90 -10.85 -8.53
N GLU A 214 14.99 -11.15 -9.21
CA GLU A 214 15.05 -11.14 -10.66
C GLU A 214 14.18 -12.23 -11.29
#